data_e137a2bd25bf4992d15fe76d9f10aeb1
#
_entry.id   e137a2bd25bf4992d15fe76d9f10aeb1
#
_cell.length_a   1.000
_cell.length_b   1.000
_cell.length_c   1.000
_cell.angle_alpha   90.00
_cell.angle_beta   90.00
_cell.angle_gamma   90.00
#
_symmetry.space_group_name_H-M   'P 1'
#
loop_
_entity.id
_entity.type
_entity.pdbx_description
1 polymer ?
#
loop_
_entity_poly.entity_id
_entity_poly.type
_entity_poly.pdbx_seq_one_letter_code
_entity_poly.pdbx_strand_id
1 'polypeptide(L)'
;MRHSFSRMKKVWVFGNYSFYFGFGREPFVKAKCRVNSCFTTSDRSLFSLEEVDAVVWHSRSDDQSLPSKRSPHTRYVFWSWESAHYMFDNLQQFKNVFNWTFTYRVDSDFPNPFSAVYRRLVPKPVSVGKNYASGKKRLAAWFVSNCETKSGRERLVKKLKKWIRIDVYGRCGSYKCPWKNGKSNNCYELIERKYKFYFSFENSLCKDYATEKIFNILRFNVVPVVYGLMNYTAKLPPKSYIDALAFPTAKSLATYLMFLHKNDAAYNEYFRWKVYHQFPSEWSLLAKPWCELCERLHDDQSEKVYDIYKWFIEDSRCIHHEMNKISKFIDGKAPGK
;
A
#
# COMPACT_ATOMS: atom_id res chain seq x y z
N MET A 1 21.82 -33.28 -12.99
CA MET A 1 21.69 -33.19 -11.53
C MET A 1 20.24 -33.50 -11.17
N ARG A 2 20.00 -34.58 -10.44
CA ARG A 2 18.63 -35.00 -10.04
C ARG A 2 18.21 -34.06 -8.92
N HIS A 3 17.25 -33.13 -9.18
CA HIS A 3 16.57 -32.43 -8.11
C HIS A 3 15.81 -33.49 -7.28
N SER A 4 16.29 -33.73 -6.09
CA SER A 4 15.56 -34.46 -5.05
C SER A 4 14.16 -33.85 -4.97
N PHE A 5 13.11 -34.67 -5.01
CA PHE A 5 11.73 -34.24 -4.75
C PHE A 5 11.71 -33.66 -3.34
N SER A 6 11.80 -32.33 -3.22
CA SER A 6 11.79 -31.65 -1.95
C SER A 6 10.43 -31.90 -1.27
N ARG A 7 10.47 -32.28 0.01
CA ARG A 7 9.29 -32.45 0.87
C ARG A 7 8.39 -31.22 0.78
N MET A 8 7.07 -31.42 0.62
CA MET A 8 6.08 -30.35 0.64
C MET A 8 6.17 -29.54 1.92
N LYS A 9 6.38 -28.23 1.79
CA LYS A 9 6.42 -27.29 2.92
C LYS A 9 5.01 -26.90 3.35
N LYS A 10 4.71 -27.01 4.63
CA LYS A 10 3.40 -26.80 5.24
C LYS A 10 3.36 -25.43 5.92
N VAL A 11 2.41 -24.58 5.52
CA VAL A 11 2.30 -23.20 5.99
C VAL A 11 0.93 -22.94 6.59
N TRP A 12 0.88 -22.66 7.87
CA TRP A 12 -0.31 -22.14 8.54
C TRP A 12 -0.44 -20.65 8.32
N VAL A 13 -1.65 -20.21 7.93
CA VAL A 13 -1.97 -18.79 7.77
C VAL A 13 -3.04 -18.41 8.79
N PHE A 14 -2.70 -17.55 9.75
CA PHE A 14 -3.61 -17.08 10.76
C PHE A 14 -4.38 -15.84 10.29
N GLY A 15 -5.69 -15.90 10.37
CA GLY A 15 -6.61 -14.80 10.09
C GLY A 15 -7.84 -15.23 9.32
N ASN A 16 -8.99 -14.67 9.69
CA ASN A 16 -10.26 -14.83 8.99
C ASN A 16 -10.40 -13.91 7.76
N TYR A 17 -9.37 -13.12 7.46
CA TYR A 17 -9.39 -12.29 6.26
C TYR A 17 -9.32 -13.19 5.03
N SER A 18 -10.16 -12.89 4.05
CA SER A 18 -10.15 -13.53 2.75
C SER A 18 -8.70 -13.59 2.25
N PHE A 19 -8.13 -14.78 2.32
CA PHE A 19 -6.77 -15.04 1.90
C PHE A 19 -6.73 -14.97 0.37
N TYR A 20 -6.43 -13.83 -0.17
CA TYR A 20 -6.51 -13.55 -1.61
C TYR A 20 -5.59 -14.43 -2.47
N PHE A 21 -4.49 -14.93 -1.90
CA PHE A 21 -3.61 -15.85 -2.62
C PHE A 21 -4.26 -17.23 -2.80
N GLY A 22 -5.00 -17.71 -1.79
CA GLY A 22 -5.68 -19.00 -1.75
C GLY A 22 -4.95 -20.05 -0.92
N PHE A 23 -5.66 -21.17 -0.66
CA PHE A 23 -5.17 -22.29 0.14
C PHE A 23 -4.73 -23.47 -0.74
N GLY A 24 -3.95 -24.37 -0.14
CA GLY A 24 -3.43 -25.55 -0.83
C GLY A 24 -2.14 -25.27 -1.60
N ARG A 25 -1.82 -26.15 -2.52
CA ARG A 25 -0.68 -26.05 -3.45
C ARG A 25 -1.03 -25.26 -4.72
N GLU A 26 -2.30 -25.32 -5.12
CA GLU A 26 -2.76 -24.79 -6.41
C GLU A 26 -2.37 -23.32 -6.65
N PRO A 27 -2.43 -22.38 -5.66
CA PRO A 27 -2.01 -21.01 -5.86
C PRO A 27 -0.55 -20.86 -6.32
N PHE A 28 0.36 -21.67 -5.80
CA PHE A 28 1.78 -21.67 -6.19
C PHE A 28 1.99 -22.19 -7.62
N VAL A 29 1.26 -23.22 -8.01
CA VAL A 29 1.27 -23.76 -9.38
C VAL A 29 0.71 -22.74 -10.36
N LYS A 30 -0.46 -22.17 -10.07
CA LYS A 30 -1.11 -21.12 -10.87
C LYS A 30 -0.24 -19.86 -11.03
N ALA A 31 0.48 -19.48 -9.98
CA ALA A 31 1.41 -18.38 -10.01
C ALA A 31 2.70 -18.68 -10.77
N LYS A 32 2.93 -19.93 -11.15
CA LYS A 32 4.17 -20.40 -11.77
C LYS A 32 5.40 -20.09 -10.91
N CYS A 33 5.28 -20.26 -9.58
CA CYS A 33 6.40 -20.09 -8.69
C CYS A 33 7.57 -21.01 -9.08
N ARG A 34 8.79 -20.53 -8.99
CA ARG A 34 10.01 -21.33 -9.27
C ARG A 34 10.07 -22.56 -8.38
N VAL A 35 9.71 -22.41 -7.10
CA VAL A 35 9.45 -23.49 -6.16
C VAL A 35 7.97 -23.47 -5.82
N ASN A 36 7.24 -24.54 -6.10
CA ASN A 36 5.79 -24.66 -5.89
C ASN A 36 5.39 -25.84 -4.98
N SER A 37 6.36 -26.40 -4.25
CA SER A 37 6.15 -27.49 -3.30
C SER A 37 5.86 -26.93 -1.89
N CYS A 38 4.85 -26.04 -1.81
CA CYS A 38 4.30 -25.52 -0.57
C CYS A 38 2.78 -25.69 -0.54
N PHE A 39 2.25 -25.80 0.67
CA PHE A 39 0.82 -25.97 0.95
C PHE A 39 0.41 -24.98 2.05
N THR A 40 -0.49 -24.07 1.74
CA THR A 40 -1.04 -23.09 2.69
C THR A 40 -2.38 -23.56 3.23
N THR A 41 -2.65 -23.33 4.52
CA THR A 41 -3.95 -23.62 5.14
C THR A 41 -4.22 -22.69 6.33
N SER A 42 -5.49 -22.37 6.59
CA SER A 42 -5.95 -21.79 7.85
C SER A 42 -6.49 -22.84 8.82
N ASP A 43 -6.67 -24.07 8.36
CA ASP A 43 -7.11 -25.18 9.19
C ASP A 43 -5.93 -25.77 9.98
N ARG A 44 -5.90 -25.52 11.28
CA ARG A 44 -4.85 -25.97 12.20
C ARG A 44 -4.95 -27.48 12.54
N SER A 45 -6.06 -28.13 12.19
CA SER A 45 -6.23 -29.58 12.45
C SER A 45 -5.57 -30.44 11.38
N LEU A 46 -5.23 -29.87 10.22
CA LEU A 46 -4.67 -30.61 9.08
C LEU A 46 -3.24 -31.12 9.33
N PHE A 47 -2.46 -30.43 10.15
CA PHE A 47 -1.07 -30.78 10.42
C PHE A 47 -0.78 -30.58 11.90
N SER A 48 0.08 -31.42 12.47
CA SER A 48 0.63 -31.16 13.81
C SER A 48 1.64 -29.99 13.74
N LEU A 49 1.91 -29.37 14.88
CA LEU A 49 2.89 -28.27 14.98
C LEU A 49 4.29 -28.68 14.52
N GLU A 50 4.67 -29.94 14.81
CA GLU A 50 5.95 -30.51 14.41
C GLU A 50 6.09 -30.71 12.91
N GLU A 51 4.97 -30.75 12.19
CA GLU A 51 4.94 -30.88 10.74
C GLU A 51 4.95 -29.54 10.01
N VAL A 52 4.65 -28.42 10.70
CA VAL A 52 4.49 -27.10 10.12
C VAL A 52 5.84 -26.40 9.93
N ASP A 53 6.15 -26.02 8.70
CA ASP A 53 7.40 -25.34 8.34
C ASP A 53 7.31 -23.83 8.58
N ALA A 54 6.11 -23.22 8.43
CA ALA A 54 5.92 -21.81 8.72
C ALA A 54 4.53 -21.48 9.30
N VAL A 55 4.51 -20.48 10.18
CA VAL A 55 3.31 -19.83 10.71
C VAL A 55 3.30 -18.39 10.24
N VAL A 56 2.38 -18.04 9.34
CA VAL A 56 2.17 -16.66 8.87
C VAL A 56 1.12 -16.02 9.74
N TRP A 57 1.55 -15.14 10.65
CA TRP A 57 0.70 -14.47 11.61
C TRP A 57 0.28 -13.09 11.09
N HIS A 58 -1.02 -12.93 10.82
CA HIS A 58 -1.57 -11.67 10.32
C HIS A 58 -1.95 -10.74 11.47
N SER A 59 -1.42 -9.53 11.45
CA SER A 59 -1.56 -8.52 12.51
C SER A 59 -3.01 -8.04 12.78
N ARG A 60 -3.94 -8.35 11.91
CA ARG A 60 -5.38 -8.05 12.03
C ARG A 60 -6.23 -9.30 12.15
N SER A 61 -5.64 -10.42 12.51
CA SER A 61 -6.41 -11.63 12.82
C SER A 61 -7.22 -11.43 14.09
N ASP A 62 -8.45 -11.97 14.14
CA ASP A 62 -9.26 -12.01 15.36
C ASP A 62 -8.58 -12.91 16.40
N ASP A 63 -7.89 -13.96 15.96
CA ASP A 63 -7.05 -14.80 16.78
C ASP A 63 -5.60 -14.30 16.74
N GLN A 64 -5.18 -13.64 17.79
CA GLN A 64 -3.82 -13.15 18.00
C GLN A 64 -2.92 -14.18 18.72
N SER A 65 -3.44 -15.37 19.04
CA SER A 65 -2.67 -16.41 19.72
C SER A 65 -1.59 -16.97 18.81
N LEU A 66 -0.48 -17.37 19.42
CA LEU A 66 0.53 -18.21 18.80
C LEU A 66 0.46 -19.62 19.41
N PRO A 67 0.95 -20.66 18.70
CA PRO A 67 1.07 -21.97 19.30
C PRO A 67 1.83 -21.92 20.63
N SER A 68 1.33 -22.61 21.66
CA SER A 68 1.93 -22.63 23.00
C SER A 68 3.32 -23.27 23.04
N LYS A 69 3.62 -24.14 22.08
CA LYS A 69 4.93 -24.75 21.86
C LYS A 69 5.49 -24.29 20.52
N ARG A 70 6.79 -24.09 20.46
CA ARG A 70 7.48 -23.72 19.23
C ARG A 70 8.40 -24.88 18.79
N SER A 71 8.18 -25.33 17.57
CA SER A 71 9.11 -26.26 16.94
C SER A 71 10.36 -25.49 16.43
N PRO A 72 11.59 -25.97 16.66
CA PRO A 72 12.80 -25.26 16.27
C PRO A 72 12.91 -24.98 14.77
N HIS A 73 12.34 -25.84 13.92
CA HIS A 73 12.37 -25.68 12.46
C HIS A 73 11.28 -24.76 11.92
N THR A 74 10.21 -24.48 12.69
CA THR A 74 9.08 -23.66 12.24
C THR A 74 9.47 -22.18 12.19
N ARG A 75 9.30 -21.56 11.04
CA ARG A 75 9.51 -20.12 10.84
C ARG A 75 8.25 -19.34 11.14
N TYR A 76 8.36 -18.35 12.00
CA TYR A 76 7.26 -17.44 12.33
C TYR A 76 7.38 -16.18 11.49
N VAL A 77 6.33 -15.83 10.74
CA VAL A 77 6.30 -14.72 9.78
C VAL A 77 5.30 -13.67 10.22
N PHE A 78 5.77 -12.47 10.50
CA PHE A 78 4.94 -11.32 10.80
C PHE A 78 4.36 -10.74 9.51
N TRP A 79 3.04 -10.80 9.35
CA TRP A 79 2.34 -10.27 8.18
C TRP A 79 1.46 -9.07 8.53
N SER A 80 1.70 -7.92 7.89
CA SER A 80 0.85 -6.74 8.03
C SER A 80 0.82 -5.88 6.77
N TRP A 81 -0.39 -5.42 6.42
CA TRP A 81 -0.61 -4.35 5.44
C TRP A 81 -1.01 -3.02 6.10
N GLU A 82 -1.32 -3.04 7.40
CA GLU A 82 -1.67 -1.81 8.12
C GLU A 82 -0.40 -1.08 8.54
N SER A 83 -0.52 0.24 8.71
CA SER A 83 0.61 1.06 9.18
C SER A 83 0.94 0.80 10.64
N ALA A 84 2.17 1.09 11.02
CA ALA A 84 2.63 0.98 12.40
C ALA A 84 1.79 1.85 13.38
N HIS A 85 1.22 2.98 12.93
CA HIS A 85 0.34 3.83 13.74
C HIS A 85 -1.00 3.18 14.14
N TYR A 86 -1.43 2.13 13.41
CA TYR A 86 -2.69 1.44 13.64
C TYR A 86 -2.49 -0.01 14.08
N MET A 87 -1.28 -0.31 14.55
CA MET A 87 -1.02 -1.60 15.20
C MET A 87 -1.54 -1.61 16.64
N PHE A 88 -1.79 -2.80 17.15
CA PHE A 88 -2.17 -3.01 18.53
C PHE A 88 -0.99 -2.69 19.48
N ASP A 89 -1.29 -2.16 20.66
CA ASP A 89 -0.29 -1.74 21.65
C ASP A 89 0.53 -2.93 22.22
N ASN A 90 0.06 -4.16 22.01
CA ASN A 90 0.66 -5.36 22.58
C ASN A 90 1.78 -6.01 21.73
N LEU A 91 2.29 -5.34 20.68
CA LEU A 91 3.32 -5.94 19.82
C LEU A 91 4.63 -6.24 20.58
N GLN A 92 4.87 -5.60 21.71
CA GLN A 92 6.02 -5.85 22.57
C GLN A 92 6.05 -7.30 23.13
N GLN A 93 4.90 -7.94 23.35
CA GLN A 93 4.84 -9.32 23.80
C GLN A 93 5.41 -10.32 22.79
N PHE A 94 5.53 -9.94 21.52
CA PHE A 94 6.05 -10.76 20.44
C PHE A 94 7.54 -10.51 20.14
N LYS A 95 8.26 -9.88 21.07
CA LYS A 95 9.71 -9.72 20.94
C LYS A 95 10.39 -11.07 20.78
N ASN A 96 11.28 -11.17 19.79
CA ASN A 96 12.03 -12.39 19.46
C ASN A 96 11.17 -13.61 19.08
N VAL A 97 9.93 -13.37 18.61
CA VAL A 97 9.03 -14.44 18.14
C VAL A 97 9.21 -14.65 16.63
N PHE A 98 9.21 -13.58 15.84
CA PHE A 98 9.18 -13.67 14.39
C PHE A 98 10.58 -13.80 13.78
N ASN A 99 10.72 -14.75 12.86
CA ASN A 99 11.93 -14.97 12.08
C ASN A 99 11.96 -14.09 10.84
N TRP A 100 10.78 -13.87 10.23
CA TRP A 100 10.64 -13.15 8.96
C TRP A 100 9.50 -12.14 9.01
N THR A 101 9.58 -11.18 8.10
CA THR A 101 8.62 -10.09 7.94
C THR A 101 8.01 -10.10 6.54
N PHE A 102 6.70 -9.90 6.46
CA PHE A 102 5.89 -9.92 5.25
C PHE A 102 4.98 -8.69 5.26
N THR A 103 5.51 -7.52 4.90
CA THR A 103 4.79 -6.25 5.04
C THR A 103 4.97 -5.34 3.82
N TYR A 104 4.30 -4.19 3.82
CA TYR A 104 4.46 -3.17 2.79
C TYR A 104 5.86 -2.52 2.74
N ARG A 105 6.65 -2.63 3.81
CA ARG A 105 7.98 -2.04 3.90
C ARG A 105 8.93 -2.71 2.89
N VAL A 106 9.78 -1.89 2.29
CA VAL A 106 10.77 -2.38 1.30
C VAL A 106 11.89 -3.21 1.90
N ASP A 107 12.12 -3.07 3.20
CA ASP A 107 13.11 -3.82 3.98
C ASP A 107 12.51 -5.05 4.70
N SER A 108 11.30 -5.46 4.33
CA SER A 108 10.73 -6.76 4.72
C SER A 108 11.49 -7.90 4.07
N ASP A 109 11.50 -9.07 4.71
CA ASP A 109 12.02 -10.30 4.09
C ASP A 109 11.22 -10.68 2.83
N PHE A 110 9.90 -10.46 2.88
CA PHE A 110 8.98 -10.60 1.74
C PHE A 110 8.20 -9.29 1.55
N PRO A 111 8.74 -8.32 0.77
CA PRO A 111 8.04 -7.07 0.53
C PRO A 111 6.72 -7.30 -0.21
N ASN A 112 5.64 -6.81 0.39
CA ASN A 112 4.27 -6.97 -0.11
C ASN A 112 3.58 -5.60 -0.26
N PRO A 113 4.03 -4.75 -1.20
CA PRO A 113 3.44 -3.45 -1.43
C PRO A 113 2.04 -3.58 -2.04
N PHE A 114 1.20 -2.56 -1.83
CA PHE A 114 -0.16 -2.53 -2.39
C PHE A 114 -0.21 -2.54 -3.92
N SER A 115 0.82 -2.04 -4.59
CA SER A 115 1.05 -2.20 -6.02
C SER A 115 2.46 -1.71 -6.40
N ALA A 116 2.78 -1.81 -7.69
CA ALA A 116 4.02 -1.35 -8.28
C ALA A 116 3.78 -0.78 -9.68
N VAL A 117 4.76 -0.03 -10.19
CA VAL A 117 4.76 0.47 -11.57
C VAL A 117 6.08 0.05 -12.21
N TYR A 118 6.01 -0.62 -13.35
CA TYR A 118 7.19 -1.11 -14.07
C TYR A 118 7.37 -0.41 -15.40
N ARG A 119 8.62 -0.29 -15.84
CA ARG A 119 8.92 0.19 -17.18
C ARG A 119 8.48 -0.87 -18.20
N ARG A 120 7.87 -0.42 -19.31
CA ARG A 120 7.51 -1.28 -20.43
C ARG A 120 8.77 -1.68 -21.20
N LEU A 121 8.81 -2.89 -21.69
CA LEU A 121 9.83 -3.30 -22.66
C LEU A 121 9.66 -2.55 -23.98
N VAL A 122 8.40 -2.38 -24.43
CA VAL A 122 8.04 -1.62 -25.63
C VAL A 122 7.12 -0.49 -25.22
N PRO A 123 7.46 0.77 -25.48
CA PRO A 123 6.59 1.92 -25.22
C PRO A 123 5.26 1.81 -25.99
N LYS A 124 4.20 2.34 -25.41
CA LYS A 124 2.94 2.50 -26.15
C LYS A 124 3.08 3.58 -27.23
N PRO A 125 2.31 3.49 -28.31
CA PRO A 125 2.19 4.61 -29.25
C PRO A 125 1.79 5.89 -28.52
N VAL A 126 2.45 6.99 -28.85
CA VAL A 126 2.11 8.30 -28.29
C VAL A 126 0.77 8.74 -28.89
N SER A 127 -0.22 9.00 -28.06
CA SER A 127 -1.48 9.60 -28.50
C SER A 127 -1.24 11.09 -28.79
N VAL A 128 -0.86 11.42 -30.02
CA VAL A 128 -0.62 12.81 -30.45
C VAL A 128 -1.93 13.60 -30.27
N GLY A 129 -1.83 14.79 -29.67
CA GLY A 129 -2.95 15.72 -29.52
C GLY A 129 -3.98 15.35 -28.42
N LYS A 130 -3.79 14.28 -27.66
CA LYS A 130 -4.71 13.93 -26.58
C LYS A 130 -4.64 14.94 -25.44
N ASN A 131 -5.74 15.66 -25.21
CA ASN A 131 -5.91 16.55 -24.07
C ASN A 131 -6.60 15.81 -22.91
N TYR A 132 -5.82 15.43 -21.88
CA TYR A 132 -6.31 14.75 -20.68
C TYR A 132 -7.12 15.68 -19.76
N ALA A 133 -7.06 17.00 -19.97
CA ALA A 133 -7.83 17.98 -19.24
C ALA A 133 -9.25 18.17 -19.80
N SER A 134 -9.48 17.74 -21.05
CA SER A 134 -10.75 17.95 -21.75
C SER A 134 -11.94 17.37 -20.97
N GLY A 135 -13.01 18.16 -20.83
CA GLY A 135 -14.23 17.77 -20.11
C GLY A 135 -14.15 17.83 -18.59
N LYS A 136 -12.97 18.06 -18.00
CA LYS A 136 -12.75 18.09 -16.54
C LYS A 136 -13.00 19.47 -15.95
N LYS A 137 -14.24 19.72 -15.54
CA LYS A 137 -14.66 21.03 -14.99
C LYS A 137 -14.44 21.16 -13.48
N ARG A 138 -14.19 20.05 -12.76
CA ARG A 138 -13.99 20.03 -11.30
C ARG A 138 -12.52 19.91 -10.96
N LEU A 139 -12.10 20.58 -9.89
CA LEU A 139 -10.70 20.63 -9.51
C LEU A 139 -10.24 19.32 -8.89
N ALA A 140 -10.71 19.00 -7.69
CA ALA A 140 -10.22 17.87 -6.92
C ALA A 140 -11.35 17.05 -6.28
N ALA A 141 -11.13 15.75 -6.16
CA ALA A 141 -11.95 14.82 -5.42
C ALA A 141 -11.13 14.07 -4.36
N TRP A 142 -11.81 13.67 -3.29
CA TRP A 142 -11.22 12.87 -2.22
C TRP A 142 -12.20 11.82 -1.73
N PHE A 143 -11.80 10.53 -1.74
CA PHE A 143 -12.57 9.43 -1.16
C PHE A 143 -12.05 9.14 0.24
N VAL A 144 -12.93 9.23 1.24
CA VAL A 144 -12.53 9.04 2.64
C VAL A 144 -13.69 8.54 3.49
N SER A 145 -13.40 7.48 4.28
CA SER A 145 -14.36 6.88 5.23
C SER A 145 -13.83 6.90 6.67
N ASN A 146 -12.52 7.02 6.88
CA ASN A 146 -11.92 7.30 8.19
C ASN A 146 -11.69 8.80 8.31
N CYS A 147 -12.51 9.46 9.17
CA CYS A 147 -12.62 10.92 9.22
C CYS A 147 -11.67 11.58 10.22
N GLU A 148 -10.98 10.78 11.03
CA GLU A 148 -10.00 11.24 12.00
C GLU A 148 -8.80 10.30 11.98
N THR A 149 -7.63 10.84 11.62
CA THR A 149 -6.46 10.01 11.38
C THR A 149 -5.18 10.58 11.98
N LYS A 150 -4.23 9.71 12.27
CA LYS A 150 -2.90 10.10 12.81
C LYS A 150 -2.11 10.98 11.85
N SER A 151 -2.38 10.89 10.53
CA SER A 151 -1.76 11.77 9.53
C SER A 151 -2.32 13.20 9.52
N GLY A 152 -3.53 13.42 10.07
CA GLY A 152 -4.21 14.73 10.01
C GLY A 152 -4.60 15.16 8.58
N ARG A 153 -4.76 14.21 7.67
CA ARG A 153 -5.14 14.49 6.27
C ARG A 153 -6.47 15.26 6.17
N GLU A 154 -7.39 15.05 7.10
CA GLU A 154 -8.66 15.79 7.23
C GLU A 154 -8.42 17.27 7.57
N ARG A 155 -7.45 17.59 8.41
CA ARG A 155 -7.02 18.97 8.71
C ARG A 155 -6.43 19.62 7.46
N LEU A 156 -5.56 18.89 6.73
CA LEU A 156 -4.99 19.36 5.46
C LEU A 156 -6.09 19.68 4.45
N VAL A 157 -7.06 18.79 4.25
CA VAL A 157 -8.18 19.03 3.33
C VAL A 157 -9.04 20.19 3.77
N LYS A 158 -9.34 20.33 5.08
CA LYS A 158 -10.06 21.49 5.63
C LYS A 158 -9.31 22.80 5.34
N LYS A 159 -7.97 22.78 5.44
CA LYS A 159 -7.12 23.95 5.14
C LYS A 159 -7.14 24.26 3.64
N LEU A 160 -6.95 23.25 2.77
CA LEU A 160 -6.95 23.42 1.31
C LEU A 160 -8.30 23.98 0.78
N LYS A 161 -9.42 23.57 1.39
CA LYS A 161 -10.76 24.07 1.03
C LYS A 161 -10.92 25.59 1.16
N LYS A 162 -10.01 26.28 1.86
CA LYS A 162 -10.00 27.77 1.94
C LYS A 162 -9.61 28.42 0.61
N TRP A 163 -8.91 27.69 -0.28
CA TRP A 163 -8.38 28.24 -1.54
C TRP A 163 -8.86 27.51 -2.78
N ILE A 164 -9.26 26.23 -2.64
CA ILE A 164 -9.65 25.39 -3.76
C ILE A 164 -10.91 24.58 -3.45
N ARG A 165 -11.70 24.28 -4.49
CA ARG A 165 -12.85 23.41 -4.36
C ARG A 165 -12.42 21.95 -4.33
N ILE A 166 -12.84 21.22 -3.29
CA ILE A 166 -12.58 19.80 -3.08
C ILE A 166 -13.92 19.12 -2.77
N ASP A 167 -14.32 18.19 -3.63
CA ASP A 167 -15.51 17.39 -3.44
C ASP A 167 -15.13 16.12 -2.67
N VAL A 168 -15.73 15.92 -1.49
CA VAL A 168 -15.40 14.80 -0.58
C VAL A 168 -16.48 13.75 -0.68
N TYR A 169 -16.07 12.53 -0.99
CA TYR A 169 -16.90 11.35 -1.12
C TYR A 169 -16.67 10.39 0.04
N GLY A 170 -17.70 9.62 0.38
CA GLY A 170 -17.67 8.62 1.44
C GLY A 170 -18.23 9.13 2.75
N ARG A 171 -17.98 8.42 3.85
CA ARG A 171 -18.59 8.71 5.16
C ARG A 171 -18.25 10.11 5.68
N CYS A 172 -17.09 10.65 5.32
CA CYS A 172 -16.63 11.96 5.80
C CYS A 172 -17.02 13.12 4.90
N GLY A 173 -17.79 12.88 3.83
CA GLY A 173 -18.19 13.90 2.87
C GLY A 173 -19.67 13.87 2.55
N SER A 174 -20.10 14.90 1.78
CA SER A 174 -21.49 15.05 1.32
C SER A 174 -21.80 14.26 0.04
N TYR A 175 -20.75 13.82 -0.68
CA TYR A 175 -20.94 13.05 -1.90
C TYR A 175 -20.89 11.56 -1.62
N LYS A 176 -21.79 10.81 -2.25
CA LYS A 176 -21.80 9.36 -2.20
C LYS A 176 -21.35 8.79 -3.54
N CYS A 177 -20.61 7.69 -3.49
CA CYS A 177 -20.28 6.91 -4.64
C CYS A 177 -21.10 5.61 -4.60
N PRO A 178 -22.13 5.46 -5.45
CA PRO A 178 -22.94 4.26 -5.43
C PRO A 178 -22.09 3.06 -5.87
N TRP A 179 -22.00 2.06 -5.02
CA TRP A 179 -21.49 0.76 -5.36
C TRP A 179 -22.48 0.07 -6.29
N LYS A 180 -22.13 -0.11 -7.55
CA LYS A 180 -22.88 -0.97 -8.46
C LYS A 180 -22.15 -2.29 -8.65
N ASN A 181 -22.82 -3.41 -8.37
CA ASN A 181 -22.35 -4.78 -8.61
C ASN A 181 -21.02 -5.15 -7.93
N GLY A 182 -20.77 -4.65 -6.70
CA GLY A 182 -19.58 -4.99 -5.93
C GLY A 182 -18.26 -4.44 -6.49
N LYS A 183 -18.30 -3.59 -7.54
CA LYS A 183 -17.09 -3.02 -8.16
C LYS A 183 -16.97 -1.53 -7.89
N SER A 184 -15.84 -1.12 -7.30
CA SER A 184 -15.48 0.27 -7.04
C SER A 184 -15.09 1.07 -8.30
N ASN A 185 -14.90 0.41 -9.44
CA ASN A 185 -14.36 1.02 -10.66
C ASN A 185 -15.21 2.17 -11.20
N ASN A 186 -16.55 2.09 -11.07
CA ASN A 186 -17.45 3.16 -11.55
C ASN A 186 -17.20 4.51 -10.89
N CYS A 187 -16.66 4.52 -9.68
CA CYS A 187 -16.34 5.74 -8.96
C CYS A 187 -15.07 6.40 -9.46
N TYR A 188 -14.05 5.62 -9.73
CA TYR A 188 -12.82 6.14 -10.31
C TYR A 188 -13.03 6.63 -11.75
N GLU A 189 -13.89 5.98 -12.53
CA GLU A 189 -14.32 6.46 -13.85
C GLU A 189 -15.04 7.81 -13.80
N LEU A 190 -15.92 8.01 -12.78
CA LEU A 190 -16.56 9.29 -12.52
C LEU A 190 -15.51 10.38 -12.23
N ILE A 191 -14.51 10.05 -11.39
CA ILE A 191 -13.41 10.95 -11.07
C ILE A 191 -12.61 11.27 -12.34
N GLU A 192 -12.26 10.27 -13.13
CA GLU A 192 -11.53 10.44 -14.38
C GLU A 192 -12.20 11.42 -15.34
N ARG A 193 -13.54 11.33 -15.48
CA ARG A 193 -14.32 12.18 -16.41
C ARG A 193 -14.48 13.61 -15.92
N LYS A 194 -14.55 13.85 -14.59
CA LYS A 194 -14.99 15.14 -14.05
C LYS A 194 -13.89 15.95 -13.36
N TYR A 195 -12.84 15.31 -12.85
CA TYR A 195 -11.84 15.94 -11.97
C TYR A 195 -10.44 15.94 -12.58
N LYS A 196 -9.70 17.02 -12.34
CA LYS A 196 -8.26 17.09 -12.67
C LYS A 196 -7.39 16.38 -11.64
N PHE A 197 -7.71 16.48 -10.35
CA PHE A 197 -6.91 15.93 -9.27
C PHE A 197 -7.71 14.96 -8.39
N TYR A 198 -7.00 13.98 -7.84
CA TYR A 198 -7.50 13.08 -6.81
C TYR A 198 -6.55 13.07 -5.62
N PHE A 199 -7.08 13.22 -4.40
CA PHE A 199 -6.26 13.22 -3.19
C PHE A 199 -6.06 11.78 -2.69
N SER A 200 -4.85 11.28 -2.91
CA SER A 200 -4.37 9.99 -2.45
C SER A 200 -3.66 10.13 -1.10
N PHE A 201 -4.39 10.64 -0.10
CA PHE A 201 -3.84 10.96 1.21
C PHE A 201 -3.91 9.77 2.15
N GLU A 202 -2.77 9.36 2.70
CA GLU A 202 -2.68 8.23 3.61
C GLU A 202 -3.23 8.59 5.01
N ASN A 203 -3.72 7.56 5.73
CA ASN A 203 -4.19 7.69 7.11
C ASN A 203 -3.03 7.80 8.11
N SER A 204 -1.82 7.43 7.69
CA SER A 204 -0.60 7.47 8.47
C SER A 204 0.56 8.02 7.67
N LEU A 205 1.46 8.74 8.34
CA LEU A 205 2.72 9.21 7.78
C LEU A 205 3.84 8.33 8.32
N CYS A 206 4.01 7.14 7.73
CA CYS A 206 5.03 6.16 8.11
C CYS A 206 5.95 5.84 6.93
N LYS A 207 7.20 5.47 7.22
CA LYS A 207 8.17 5.04 6.22
C LYS A 207 7.57 3.97 5.30
N ASP A 208 7.73 4.14 4.00
CA ASP A 208 7.29 3.24 2.93
C ASP A 208 5.77 2.99 2.83
N TYR A 209 4.96 3.65 3.67
CA TYR A 209 3.52 3.43 3.69
C TYR A 209 2.81 4.19 2.57
N ALA A 210 2.41 3.47 1.54
CA ALA A 210 1.52 3.93 0.48
C ALA A 210 0.61 2.77 0.06
N THR A 211 -0.68 3.05 -0.02
CA THR A 211 -1.71 2.03 -0.15
C THR A 211 -2.44 2.11 -1.50
N GLU A 212 -3.53 1.40 -1.62
CA GLU A 212 -4.40 1.40 -2.79
C GLU A 212 -4.79 2.81 -3.27
N LYS A 213 -4.74 3.81 -2.41
CA LYS A 213 -5.19 5.18 -2.70
C LYS A 213 -4.45 5.82 -3.86
N ILE A 214 -3.14 5.62 -3.95
CA ILE A 214 -2.33 6.11 -5.08
C ILE A 214 -2.40 5.12 -6.25
N PHE A 215 -2.28 3.83 -5.99
CA PHE A 215 -2.14 2.84 -7.06
C PHE A 215 -3.42 2.63 -7.88
N ASN A 216 -4.60 2.75 -7.25
CA ASN A 216 -5.85 2.65 -7.96
C ASN A 216 -6.04 3.83 -8.92
N ILE A 217 -5.79 5.05 -8.46
CA ILE A 217 -6.02 6.24 -9.30
C ILE A 217 -4.99 6.43 -10.41
N LEU A 218 -3.76 5.95 -10.24
CA LEU A 218 -2.74 5.98 -11.29
C LEU A 218 -3.14 5.23 -12.57
N ARG A 219 -4.07 4.27 -12.46
CA ARG A 219 -4.63 3.54 -13.61
C ARG A 219 -5.53 4.42 -14.48
N PHE A 220 -6.08 5.50 -13.91
CA PHE A 220 -6.99 6.44 -14.55
C PHE A 220 -6.25 7.71 -15.03
N ASN A 221 -6.91 8.50 -15.87
CA ASN A 221 -6.35 9.74 -16.38
C ASN A 221 -6.70 10.94 -15.47
N VAL A 222 -6.27 10.84 -14.23
CA VAL A 222 -6.39 11.87 -13.19
C VAL A 222 -5.04 12.01 -12.52
N VAL A 223 -4.63 13.21 -12.14
CA VAL A 223 -3.38 13.43 -11.44
C VAL A 223 -3.57 13.21 -9.95
N PRO A 224 -2.92 12.19 -9.35
CA PRO A 224 -2.95 12.01 -7.91
C PRO A 224 -2.11 13.08 -7.21
N VAL A 225 -2.64 13.59 -6.11
CA VAL A 225 -1.89 14.37 -5.11
C VAL A 225 -1.67 13.46 -3.91
N VAL A 226 -0.42 13.16 -3.59
CA VAL A 226 -0.07 12.26 -2.49
C VAL A 226 0.26 13.04 -1.21
N TYR A 227 -0.05 12.43 -0.07
CA TYR A 227 0.33 12.88 1.25
C TYR A 227 0.65 11.63 2.08
N GLY A 228 1.94 11.31 2.19
CA GLY A 228 2.48 10.10 2.77
C GLY A 228 4.00 10.16 2.84
N LEU A 229 4.65 9.14 3.39
CA LEU A 229 6.12 9.07 3.55
C LEU A 229 6.75 7.90 2.77
N MET A 230 6.09 7.39 1.73
CA MET A 230 6.76 6.52 0.77
C MET A 230 7.82 7.32 0.00
N ASN A 231 8.94 6.70 -0.32
CA ASN A 231 9.89 7.29 -1.27
C ASN A 231 9.29 7.23 -2.69
N TYR A 232 8.42 8.21 -2.99
CA TYR A 232 7.69 8.27 -4.26
C TYR A 232 8.62 8.37 -5.46
N THR A 233 9.73 9.10 -5.35
CA THR A 233 10.69 9.29 -6.44
C THR A 233 11.41 8.00 -6.83
N ALA A 234 11.64 7.10 -5.88
CA ALA A 234 12.25 5.80 -6.15
C ALA A 234 11.24 4.75 -6.66
N LYS A 235 9.93 4.95 -6.41
CA LYS A 235 8.90 3.93 -6.68
C LYS A 235 7.96 4.26 -7.81
N LEU A 236 7.81 5.53 -8.16
CA LEU A 236 6.87 6.00 -9.19
C LEU A 236 7.58 6.80 -10.27
N PRO A 237 7.06 6.76 -11.50
CA PRO A 237 7.61 7.55 -12.59
C PRO A 237 7.58 9.05 -12.31
N PRO A 238 8.57 9.82 -12.77
CA PRO A 238 8.54 11.28 -12.69
C PRO A 238 7.26 11.85 -13.29
N LYS A 239 6.71 12.89 -12.67
CA LYS A 239 5.45 13.53 -13.09
C LYS A 239 4.25 12.57 -13.19
N SER A 240 4.23 11.46 -12.43
CA SER A 240 3.03 10.63 -12.31
C SER A 240 2.14 11.07 -11.14
N TYR A 241 2.62 11.94 -10.27
CA TYR A 241 1.94 12.40 -9.05
C TYR A 241 2.41 13.81 -8.68
N ILE A 242 1.71 14.44 -7.73
CA ILE A 242 2.12 15.66 -7.04
C ILE A 242 2.30 15.32 -5.57
N ASP A 243 3.49 15.53 -5.02
CA ASP A 243 3.75 15.33 -3.59
C ASP A 243 3.36 16.58 -2.81
N ALA A 244 2.37 16.46 -1.93
CA ALA A 244 1.92 17.56 -1.10
C ALA A 244 3.02 18.07 -0.17
N LEU A 245 3.87 17.18 0.35
CA LEU A 245 4.95 17.51 1.28
C LEU A 245 6.18 18.16 0.61
N ALA A 246 6.23 18.17 -0.73
CA ALA A 246 7.25 18.91 -1.49
C ALA A 246 6.99 20.43 -1.49
N PHE A 247 5.83 20.89 -1.04
CA PHE A 247 5.47 22.29 -0.94
C PHE A 247 5.72 22.83 0.48
N PRO A 248 6.15 24.11 0.60
CA PRO A 248 6.38 24.69 1.93
C PRO A 248 5.11 24.86 2.77
N THR A 249 3.95 25.03 2.13
CA THR A 249 2.66 25.22 2.79
C THR A 249 1.49 24.63 1.98
N ALA A 250 0.38 24.34 2.66
CA ALA A 250 -0.87 23.95 1.99
C ALA A 250 -1.37 25.04 1.00
N LYS A 251 -1.09 26.33 1.25
CA LYS A 251 -1.44 27.42 0.33
C LYS A 251 -0.64 27.33 -0.96
N SER A 252 0.66 27.09 -0.89
CA SER A 252 1.50 26.96 -2.10
C SER A 252 1.12 25.73 -2.93
N LEU A 253 0.76 24.62 -2.31
CA LEU A 253 0.17 23.46 -3.00
C LEU A 253 -1.14 23.88 -3.71
N ALA A 254 -2.06 24.55 -3.03
CA ALA A 254 -3.32 25.00 -3.63
C ALA A 254 -3.08 25.92 -4.84
N THR A 255 -2.13 26.86 -4.71
CA THR A 255 -1.73 27.76 -5.82
C THR A 255 -1.22 26.97 -7.03
N TYR A 256 -0.40 25.94 -6.81
CA TYR A 256 0.12 25.09 -7.88
C TYR A 256 -0.99 24.28 -8.56
N LEU A 257 -1.92 23.70 -7.78
CA LEU A 257 -3.08 23.00 -8.34
C LEU A 257 -3.95 23.92 -9.21
N MET A 258 -4.14 25.18 -8.79
CA MET A 258 -4.86 26.19 -9.57
C MET A 258 -4.14 26.59 -10.85
N PHE A 259 -2.80 26.69 -10.82
CA PHE A 259 -1.99 26.90 -12.01
C PHE A 259 -2.22 25.77 -13.03
N LEU A 260 -2.09 24.52 -12.61
CA LEU A 260 -2.33 23.35 -13.48
C LEU A 260 -3.79 23.27 -13.95
N HIS A 261 -4.75 23.71 -13.13
CA HIS A 261 -6.15 23.74 -13.52
C HIS A 261 -6.42 24.69 -14.70
N LYS A 262 -5.69 25.80 -14.77
CA LYS A 262 -5.80 26.82 -15.81
C LYS A 262 -4.85 26.57 -17.00
N ASN A 263 -3.92 25.63 -16.89
CA ASN A 263 -2.89 25.34 -17.90
C ASN A 263 -2.93 23.87 -18.31
N ASP A 264 -3.70 23.57 -19.36
CA ASP A 264 -3.89 22.20 -19.86
C ASP A 264 -2.58 21.59 -20.38
N ALA A 265 -1.68 22.39 -20.98
CA ALA A 265 -0.39 21.90 -21.47
C ALA A 265 0.46 21.37 -20.29
N ALA A 266 0.60 22.16 -19.23
CA ALA A 266 1.32 21.75 -18.02
C ALA A 266 0.64 20.56 -17.31
N TYR A 267 -0.69 20.53 -17.31
CA TYR A 267 -1.47 19.41 -16.75
C TYR A 267 -1.23 18.10 -17.53
N ASN A 268 -1.19 18.17 -18.86
CA ASN A 268 -1.02 17.01 -19.73
C ASN A 268 0.37 16.35 -19.58
N GLU A 269 1.39 17.09 -19.15
CA GLU A 269 2.73 16.54 -18.85
C GLU A 269 2.70 15.41 -17.79
N TYR A 270 1.71 15.42 -16.89
CA TYR A 270 1.52 14.40 -15.86
C TYR A 270 1.07 13.05 -16.39
N PHE A 271 0.87 12.89 -17.68
CA PHE A 271 0.43 11.62 -18.29
C PHE A 271 1.46 11.00 -19.23
N ARG A 272 2.56 11.69 -19.56
CA ARG A 272 3.61 11.18 -20.46
C ARG A 272 4.23 9.87 -20.00
N TRP A 273 4.33 9.67 -18.69
CA TRP A 273 4.87 8.45 -18.12
C TRP A 273 4.09 7.19 -18.52
N LYS A 274 2.80 7.29 -18.82
CA LYS A 274 1.93 6.17 -19.21
C LYS A 274 2.33 5.49 -20.52
N VAL A 275 3.09 6.18 -21.35
CA VAL A 275 3.67 5.63 -22.58
C VAL A 275 4.72 4.57 -22.23
N TYR A 276 5.52 4.82 -21.21
CA TYR A 276 6.71 4.04 -20.88
C TYR A 276 6.52 3.08 -19.71
N HIS A 277 5.39 3.15 -19.01
CA HIS A 277 5.17 2.37 -17.78
C HIS A 277 3.84 1.62 -17.79
N GLN A 278 3.79 0.58 -16.98
CA GLN A 278 2.63 -0.31 -16.81
C GLN A 278 2.52 -0.81 -15.39
N PHE A 279 1.33 -1.29 -15.04
CA PHE A 279 1.10 -2.00 -13.78
C PHE A 279 1.28 -3.50 -13.99
N PRO A 280 1.77 -4.23 -12.99
CA PRO A 280 1.72 -5.69 -12.99
C PRO A 280 0.26 -6.16 -12.97
N SER A 281 0.03 -7.42 -13.28
CA SER A 281 -1.25 -8.03 -12.97
C SER A 281 -1.42 -8.08 -11.44
N GLU A 282 -2.65 -7.95 -10.96
CA GLU A 282 -2.93 -8.04 -9.52
C GLU A 282 -2.49 -9.38 -8.96
N TRP A 283 -2.70 -10.46 -9.73
CA TRP A 283 -2.27 -11.79 -9.35
C TRP A 283 -0.75 -11.93 -9.22
N SER A 284 0.04 -11.43 -10.18
CA SER A 284 1.49 -11.53 -10.11
C SER A 284 2.10 -10.76 -8.94
N LEU A 285 1.50 -9.62 -8.61
CA LEU A 285 1.92 -8.82 -7.46
C LEU A 285 1.64 -9.55 -6.15
N LEU A 286 0.43 -10.09 -6.02
CA LEU A 286 -0.01 -10.83 -4.84
C LEU A 286 0.80 -12.11 -4.63
N ALA A 287 1.07 -12.84 -5.72
CA ALA A 287 1.73 -14.13 -5.65
C ALA A 287 3.23 -14.05 -5.37
N LYS A 288 3.91 -12.99 -5.82
CA LYS A 288 5.36 -12.86 -5.72
C LYS A 288 5.91 -13.12 -4.32
N PRO A 289 5.47 -12.44 -3.26
CA PRO A 289 6.02 -12.65 -1.92
C PRO A 289 5.71 -14.06 -1.35
N TRP A 290 4.61 -14.67 -1.77
CA TRP A 290 4.28 -16.06 -1.39
C TRP A 290 5.18 -17.07 -2.11
N CYS A 291 5.51 -16.84 -3.38
CA CYS A 291 6.50 -17.64 -4.10
C CYS A 291 7.88 -17.54 -3.43
N GLU A 292 8.30 -16.34 -3.06
CA GLU A 292 9.58 -16.09 -2.37
C GLU A 292 9.61 -16.75 -0.98
N LEU A 293 8.49 -16.70 -0.24
CA LEU A 293 8.36 -17.42 1.03
C LEU A 293 8.52 -18.93 0.83
N CYS A 294 7.82 -19.50 -0.16
CA CYS A 294 7.92 -20.93 -0.46
C CYS A 294 9.35 -21.33 -0.80
N GLU A 295 10.01 -20.59 -1.67
CA GLU A 295 11.39 -20.82 -2.06
C GLU A 295 12.34 -20.78 -0.86
N ARG A 296 12.23 -19.75 -0.03
CA ARG A 296 13.07 -19.56 1.14
C ARG A 296 12.89 -20.66 2.19
N LEU A 297 11.69 -21.20 2.36
CA LEU A 297 11.43 -22.33 3.27
C LEU A 297 12.21 -23.59 2.88
N HIS A 298 12.61 -23.75 1.62
CA HIS A 298 13.40 -24.88 1.17
C HIS A 298 14.92 -24.69 1.38
N ASP A 299 15.39 -23.44 1.37
CA ASP A 299 16.82 -23.13 1.29
C ASP A 299 17.38 -22.48 2.56
N ASP A 300 16.53 -21.76 3.36
CA ASP A 300 17.02 -20.95 4.48
C ASP A 300 17.18 -21.77 5.76
N GLN A 301 18.36 -21.68 6.35
CA GLN A 301 18.71 -22.24 7.66
C GLN A 301 19.05 -21.16 8.69
N SER A 302 18.75 -19.87 8.40
CA SER A 302 19.07 -18.76 9.29
C SER A 302 18.28 -18.82 10.61
N GLU A 303 18.95 -18.51 11.72
CA GLU A 303 18.34 -18.39 13.05
C GLU A 303 17.88 -16.95 13.36
N LYS A 304 17.67 -16.13 12.33
CA LYS A 304 17.27 -14.73 12.49
C LYS A 304 15.97 -14.62 13.27
N VAL A 305 15.95 -13.71 14.23
CA VAL A 305 14.74 -13.29 14.95
C VAL A 305 14.65 -11.77 15.04
N TYR A 306 13.44 -11.26 15.05
CA TYR A 306 13.18 -9.82 15.12
C TYR A 306 12.73 -9.38 16.51
N ASP A 307 13.27 -8.26 16.99
CA ASP A 307 12.51 -7.38 17.87
C ASP A 307 11.46 -6.68 16.99
N ILE A 308 10.29 -7.31 16.86
CA ILE A 308 9.26 -6.86 15.92
C ILE A 308 8.69 -5.50 16.29
N TYR A 309 8.64 -5.16 17.60
CA TYR A 309 8.21 -3.85 18.05
C TYR A 309 9.17 -2.76 17.56
N LYS A 310 10.46 -2.95 17.80
CA LYS A 310 11.50 -2.03 17.31
C LYS A 310 11.45 -1.89 15.80
N TRP A 311 11.47 -3.01 15.09
CA TRP A 311 11.52 -3.01 13.62
C TRP A 311 10.25 -2.42 12.99
N PHE A 312 9.05 -2.81 13.47
CA PHE A 312 7.81 -2.39 12.81
C PHE A 312 7.25 -1.07 13.35
N ILE A 313 7.36 -0.80 14.68
CA ILE A 313 6.82 0.43 15.28
C ILE A 313 7.86 1.55 15.24
N GLU A 314 9.02 1.36 15.85
CA GLU A 314 10.00 2.43 16.01
C GLU A 314 10.68 2.79 14.67
N ASP A 315 11.19 1.78 13.93
CA ASP A 315 11.92 2.00 12.67
C ASP A 315 11.00 2.39 11.50
N SER A 316 9.67 2.29 11.64
CA SER A 316 8.71 2.87 10.70
C SER A 316 8.66 4.40 10.76
N ARG A 317 9.24 5.00 11.81
CA ARG A 317 9.40 6.46 11.95
C ARG A 317 8.13 7.22 11.59
N CYS A 318 7.01 6.74 12.11
CA CYS A 318 5.73 7.37 11.85
C CYS A 318 5.68 8.78 12.45
N ILE A 319 5.12 9.73 11.72
CA ILE A 319 5.01 11.13 12.13
C ILE A 319 3.55 11.45 12.43
N HIS A 320 3.27 11.98 13.63
CA HIS A 320 1.96 12.53 13.96
C HIS A 320 1.80 13.93 13.35
N HIS A 321 0.59 14.26 12.89
CA HIS A 321 0.31 15.54 12.21
C HIS A 321 0.55 16.78 13.09
N GLU A 322 0.61 16.63 14.40
CA GLU A 322 0.91 17.71 15.35
C GLU A 322 2.41 18.02 15.43
N MET A 323 3.27 17.16 14.90
CA MET A 323 4.70 17.43 14.87
C MET A 323 5.03 18.66 14.01
N ASN A 324 6.00 19.45 14.47
CA ASN A 324 6.37 20.78 13.95
C ASN A 324 6.39 20.90 12.42
N LYS A 325 6.98 19.93 11.71
CA LYS A 325 7.11 19.98 10.24
C LYS A 325 5.76 19.86 9.54
N ILE A 326 4.91 18.97 10.00
CA ILE A 326 3.59 18.72 9.39
C ILE A 326 2.61 19.83 9.75
N SER A 327 2.58 20.23 11.02
CA SER A 327 1.76 21.35 11.48
C SER A 327 2.15 22.65 10.75
N LYS A 328 3.45 22.94 10.59
CA LYS A 328 3.92 24.09 9.81
C LYS A 328 3.45 24.04 8.35
N PHE A 329 3.51 22.89 7.71
CA PHE A 329 3.02 22.72 6.35
C PHE A 329 1.51 22.97 6.24
N ILE A 330 0.71 22.39 7.15
CA ILE A 330 -0.75 22.52 7.13
C ILE A 330 -1.17 23.95 7.48
N ASP A 331 -0.66 24.51 8.56
CA ASP A 331 -1.15 25.75 9.16
C ASP A 331 -0.38 27.00 8.73
N GLY A 332 0.82 26.84 8.17
CA GLY A 332 1.68 27.94 7.75
C GLY A 332 2.34 28.69 8.93
N LYS A 333 2.26 28.13 10.15
CA LYS A 333 2.86 28.71 11.36
C LYS A 333 3.75 27.66 12.02
N ALA A 334 4.89 28.07 12.57
CA ALA A 334 5.56 27.23 13.55
C ALA A 334 4.59 27.00 14.73
N PRO A 335 4.56 25.81 15.36
CA PRO A 335 3.83 25.64 16.60
C PRO A 335 4.34 26.68 17.59
N GLY A 336 3.42 27.33 18.26
CA GLY A 336 3.77 28.21 19.37
C GLY A 336 4.63 27.45 20.40
N LYS A 337 5.65 28.12 20.92
CA LYS A 337 6.47 27.66 22.04
C LYS A 337 5.59 27.32 23.22
#